data_124a99e83ba30e1fbdea1eb5b89efeed
#
_entry.id   124a99e83ba30e1fbdea1eb5b89efeed
#
_cell.length_a   1.000
_cell.length_b   1.000
_cell.length_c   1.000
_cell.angle_alpha   90.00
_cell.angle_beta   90.00
_cell.angle_gamma   90.00
#
_symmetry.space_group_name_H-M   'P 1'
#
loop_
_entity.id
_entity.type
_entity.pdbx_description
1 polymer ?
#
loop_
_entity_poly.entity_id
_entity_poly.type
_entity_poly.pdbx_seq_one_letter_code
_entity_poly.pdbx_strand_id
1 'polypeptide(L)'
;MSQGRLERRAAMATLLEGRSDDLLLVPGLGSTAWDAAAAGDNDRNFYLWGAMGGAAMIGLGLALAQPDKRVAVITGDGEMLMGLGSLATIGIQRPANLAVIAFDNGVYGETGMQPSHTQGGVDLLKVAGACGIEACLDVRDEAGLHDLAGRLKGLHTTLFARVLIEAAEPPRVLPERDGVVLKQRFRKAIGVN
;
A
#
# COMPACT_ATOMS: atom_id res chain seq x y z
N MET A 1 22.36 -14.89 -3.78
CA MET A 1 21.34 -14.35 -4.69
C MET A 1 19.99 -14.63 -4.05
N SER A 2 19.27 -13.61 -3.59
CA SER A 2 17.94 -13.76 -2.98
C SER A 2 16.96 -14.19 -4.09
N GLN A 3 16.68 -15.48 -4.19
CA GLN A 3 15.69 -15.96 -5.14
C GLN A 3 14.32 -15.40 -4.78
N GLY A 4 13.73 -14.57 -5.65
CA GLY A 4 12.32 -14.23 -5.62
C GLY A 4 11.92 -13.05 -4.73
N ARG A 5 12.76 -12.03 -4.57
CA ARG A 5 12.39 -10.76 -3.93
C ARG A 5 12.66 -9.59 -4.87
N LEU A 6 11.70 -8.67 -4.95
CA LEU A 6 11.77 -7.49 -5.82
C LEU A 6 12.49 -6.34 -5.12
N GLU A 7 13.18 -5.51 -5.91
CA GLU A 7 13.68 -4.23 -5.41
C GLU A 7 12.46 -3.30 -5.16
N ARG A 8 12.31 -2.81 -3.93
CA ARG A 8 11.07 -2.16 -3.47
C ARG A 8 10.75 -0.85 -4.21
N ARG A 9 11.78 -0.07 -4.57
CA ARG A 9 11.60 1.21 -5.27
C ARG A 9 11.24 1.01 -6.74
N ALA A 10 11.85 0.04 -7.40
CA ALA A 10 11.46 -0.37 -8.75
C ALA A 10 10.02 -0.93 -8.76
N ALA A 11 9.67 -1.75 -7.75
CA ALA A 11 8.31 -2.26 -7.61
C ALA A 11 7.28 -1.12 -7.45
N MET A 12 7.57 -0.12 -6.62
CA MET A 12 6.71 1.06 -6.47
C MET A 12 6.57 1.83 -7.79
N ALA A 13 7.68 2.07 -8.50
CA ALA A 13 7.67 2.76 -9.79
C ALA A 13 6.80 2.02 -10.82
N THR A 14 6.95 0.69 -10.93
CA THR A 14 6.13 -0.15 -11.81
C THR A 14 4.64 -0.09 -11.48
N LEU A 15 4.26 -0.13 -10.19
CA LEU A 15 2.86 -0.03 -9.78
C LEU A 15 2.24 1.33 -10.12
N LEU A 16 3.03 2.39 -10.12
CA LEU A 16 2.56 3.75 -10.38
C LEU A 16 2.79 4.22 -11.83
N GLU A 17 3.40 3.38 -12.67
CA GLU A 17 3.63 3.69 -14.08
C GLU A 17 2.32 3.86 -14.85
N GLY A 18 2.18 4.98 -15.54
CA GLY A 18 0.96 5.29 -16.28
C GLY A 18 -0.27 5.42 -15.37
N ARG A 19 -0.07 5.84 -14.13
CA ARG A 19 -1.13 6.12 -13.16
C ARG A 19 -2.14 7.09 -13.73
N SER A 20 -3.41 6.75 -13.64
CA SER A 20 -4.53 7.59 -14.06
C SER A 20 -4.94 8.60 -12.96
N ASP A 21 -5.66 9.63 -13.37
CA ASP A 21 -6.12 10.70 -12.48
C ASP A 21 -7.19 10.30 -11.47
N ASP A 22 -7.76 9.11 -11.60
CA ASP A 22 -8.75 8.56 -10.67
C ASP A 22 -8.13 7.64 -9.60
N LEU A 23 -6.82 7.37 -9.65
CA LEU A 23 -6.14 6.59 -8.63
C LEU A 23 -5.67 7.46 -7.47
N LEU A 24 -6.22 7.25 -6.30
CA LEU A 24 -5.80 7.84 -5.03
C LEU A 24 -4.83 6.87 -4.33
N LEU A 25 -3.71 7.39 -3.82
CA LEU A 25 -2.70 6.59 -3.16
C LEU A 25 -2.60 6.96 -1.69
N VAL A 26 -2.61 5.95 -0.83
CA VAL A 26 -2.35 6.08 0.61
C VAL A 26 -1.09 5.28 0.95
N PRO A 27 0.10 5.90 0.85
CA PRO A 27 1.33 5.26 1.31
C PRO A 27 1.36 5.28 2.83
N GLY A 28 1.63 4.13 3.42
CA GLY A 28 1.81 3.99 4.86
C GLY A 28 3.09 4.61 5.38
N LEU A 29 3.37 4.40 6.65
CA LEU A 29 4.53 4.97 7.33
C LEU A 29 5.86 4.48 6.74
N GLY A 30 6.84 5.36 6.69
CA GLY A 30 8.24 5.03 6.45
C GLY A 30 8.55 4.72 4.97
N SER A 31 9.11 3.56 4.71
CA SER A 31 9.67 3.21 3.41
C SER A 31 8.68 3.30 2.25
N THR A 32 7.43 2.94 2.46
CA THR A 32 6.39 3.03 1.43
C THR A 32 6.08 4.47 1.04
N ALA A 33 6.12 5.43 2.00
CA ALA A 33 5.98 6.84 1.72
C ALA A 33 7.17 7.38 0.91
N TRP A 34 8.41 6.99 1.28
CA TRP A 34 9.62 7.44 0.58
C TRP A 34 9.72 6.91 -0.84
N ASP A 35 9.33 5.65 -1.04
CA ASP A 35 9.37 5.03 -2.37
C ASP A 35 8.27 5.57 -3.28
N ALA A 36 7.09 5.89 -2.74
CA ALA A 36 6.04 6.58 -3.48
C ALA A 36 6.49 8.00 -3.90
N ALA A 37 7.17 8.73 -3.01
CA ALA A 37 7.76 10.03 -3.35
C ALA A 37 8.86 9.91 -4.40
N ALA A 38 9.71 8.87 -4.32
CA ALA A 38 10.77 8.61 -5.30
C ALA A 38 10.24 8.23 -6.68
N ALA A 39 9.10 7.55 -6.76
CA ALA A 39 8.42 7.22 -8.01
C ALA A 39 7.71 8.44 -8.67
N GLY A 40 7.67 9.57 -7.99
CA GLY A 40 7.07 10.83 -8.42
C GLY A 40 5.97 11.29 -7.47
N ASP A 41 6.18 12.45 -6.83
CA ASP A 41 5.17 13.02 -5.95
C ASP A 41 3.92 13.44 -6.75
N ASN A 42 2.75 13.34 -6.12
CA ASN A 42 1.48 13.64 -6.75
C ASN A 42 0.49 14.14 -5.68
N ASP A 43 -0.33 15.14 -6.03
CA ASP A 43 -1.32 15.70 -5.11
C ASP A 43 -2.39 14.69 -4.68
N ARG A 44 -2.53 13.57 -5.39
CA ARG A 44 -3.40 12.43 -5.04
C ARG A 44 -2.71 11.38 -4.17
N ASN A 45 -1.53 11.69 -3.63
CA ASN A 45 -0.86 10.89 -2.60
C ASN A 45 -1.18 11.48 -1.23
N PHE A 46 -1.78 10.67 -0.37
CA PHE A 46 -2.01 11.03 1.03
C PHE A 46 -1.00 10.29 1.91
N TYR A 47 0.16 10.92 2.10
CA TYR A 47 1.26 10.34 2.89
C TYR A 47 0.96 10.31 4.37
N LEU A 48 1.27 9.18 5.01
CA LEU A 48 1.17 9.04 6.46
C LEU A 48 2.55 9.19 7.10
N TRP A 49 2.65 10.11 8.06
CA TRP A 49 3.87 10.37 8.83
C TRP A 49 3.83 9.78 10.23
N GLY A 50 2.73 9.16 10.58
CA GLY A 50 2.46 8.53 11.85
C GLY A 50 1.31 7.56 11.68
N ALA A 51 0.62 7.21 12.76
CA ALA A 51 -0.53 6.31 12.76
C ALA A 51 -0.21 4.93 12.16
N MET A 52 0.93 4.34 12.56
CA MET A 52 1.31 2.98 12.15
C MET A 52 0.14 2.01 12.36
N GLY A 53 -0.18 1.22 11.33
CA GLY A 53 -1.34 0.34 11.30
C GLY A 53 -2.64 1.00 10.80
N GLY A 54 -2.63 2.33 10.56
CA GLY A 54 -3.82 3.08 10.13
C GLY A 54 -4.06 3.14 8.63
N ALA A 55 -3.06 2.87 7.79
CA ALA A 55 -3.12 3.08 6.35
C ALA A 55 -4.32 2.35 5.70
N ALA A 56 -4.54 1.08 6.03
CA ALA A 56 -5.63 0.29 5.48
C ALA A 56 -7.01 0.86 5.82
N MET A 57 -7.21 1.34 7.06
CA MET A 57 -8.49 1.95 7.47
C MET A 57 -8.70 3.34 6.86
N ILE A 58 -7.64 4.13 6.67
CA ILE A 58 -7.72 5.41 5.95
C ILE A 58 -8.11 5.14 4.50
N GLY A 59 -7.48 4.15 3.85
CA GLY A 59 -7.84 3.72 2.50
C GLY A 59 -9.29 3.25 2.39
N LEU A 60 -9.77 2.48 3.35
CA LEU A 60 -11.19 2.06 3.40
C LEU A 60 -12.12 3.26 3.49
N GLY A 61 -11.87 4.18 4.42
CA GLY A 61 -12.68 5.39 4.56
C GLY A 61 -12.72 6.22 3.30
N LEU A 62 -11.56 6.35 2.62
CA LEU A 62 -11.44 7.06 1.35
C LEU A 62 -12.21 6.36 0.22
N ALA A 63 -12.10 5.02 0.11
CA ALA A 63 -12.81 4.24 -0.90
C ALA A 63 -14.33 4.35 -0.76
N LEU A 64 -14.83 4.33 0.47
CA LEU A 64 -16.27 4.52 0.75
C LEU A 64 -16.74 5.95 0.46
N ALA A 65 -15.90 6.96 0.74
CA ALA A 65 -16.22 8.37 0.51
C ALA A 65 -16.07 8.82 -0.96
N GLN A 66 -15.31 8.08 -1.76
CA GLN A 66 -14.99 8.38 -3.16
C GLN A 66 -15.24 7.16 -4.05
N PRO A 67 -16.50 6.73 -4.24
CA PRO A 67 -16.82 5.48 -4.94
C PRO A 67 -16.42 5.48 -6.42
N ASP A 68 -16.29 6.66 -7.03
CA ASP A 68 -15.88 6.83 -8.42
C ASP A 68 -14.36 6.89 -8.62
N LYS A 69 -13.59 6.81 -7.52
CA LYS A 69 -12.13 6.81 -7.53
C LYS A 69 -11.62 5.46 -7.09
N ARG A 70 -10.48 5.06 -7.64
CA ARG A 70 -9.75 3.87 -7.16
C ARG A 70 -8.81 4.27 -6.05
N VAL A 71 -8.72 3.45 -5.03
CA VAL A 71 -7.86 3.69 -3.86
C VAL A 71 -6.86 2.54 -3.74
N ALA A 72 -5.57 2.88 -3.79
CA ALA A 72 -4.50 1.96 -3.46
C ALA A 72 -3.85 2.37 -2.14
N VAL A 73 -3.84 1.45 -1.20
CA VAL A 73 -3.03 1.54 0.02
C VAL A 73 -1.77 0.76 -0.21
N ILE A 74 -0.60 1.36 0.01
CA ILE A 74 0.67 0.64 0.01
C ILE A 74 1.26 0.73 1.42
N THR A 75 1.28 -0.39 2.10
CA THR A 75 1.72 -0.52 3.49
C THR A 75 2.89 -1.49 3.60
N GLY A 76 3.66 -1.46 4.70
CA GLY A 76 4.64 -2.51 5.02
C GLY A 76 3.98 -3.69 5.72
N ASP A 77 4.65 -4.85 5.72
CA ASP A 77 4.21 -6.02 6.48
C ASP A 77 4.06 -5.72 7.98
N GLY A 78 5.03 -5.03 8.58
CA GLY A 78 4.98 -4.63 9.98
C GLY A 78 3.83 -3.68 10.31
N GLU A 79 3.54 -2.73 9.43
CA GLU A 79 2.40 -1.82 9.58
C GLU A 79 1.07 -2.57 9.40
N MET A 80 0.98 -3.47 8.41
CA MET A 80 -0.21 -4.28 8.19
C MET A 80 -0.49 -5.21 9.37
N LEU A 81 0.56 -5.80 9.96
CA LEU A 81 0.43 -6.62 11.16
C LEU A 81 -0.09 -5.83 12.36
N MET A 82 0.34 -4.57 12.55
CA MET A 82 -0.15 -3.69 13.60
C MET A 82 -1.64 -3.35 13.40
N GLY A 83 -2.06 -3.16 12.16
CA GLY A 83 -3.45 -2.89 11.78
C GLY A 83 -4.23 -4.12 11.32
N LEU A 84 -3.84 -5.34 11.71
CA LEU A 84 -4.36 -6.59 11.13
C LEU A 84 -5.89 -6.71 11.19
N GLY A 85 -6.51 -6.22 12.27
CA GLY A 85 -7.96 -6.22 12.44
C GLY A 85 -8.72 -5.40 11.38
N SER A 86 -8.05 -4.48 10.69
CA SER A 86 -8.64 -3.72 9.58
C SER A 86 -9.11 -4.62 8.44
N LEU A 87 -8.44 -5.76 8.20
CA LEU A 87 -8.82 -6.72 7.16
C LEU A 87 -10.22 -7.29 7.40
N ALA A 88 -10.62 -7.52 8.65
CA ALA A 88 -11.97 -7.96 8.97
C ALA A 88 -13.03 -6.90 8.59
N THR A 89 -12.78 -5.63 8.91
CA THR A 89 -13.66 -4.53 8.53
C THR A 89 -13.74 -4.36 7.01
N ILE A 90 -12.60 -4.42 6.32
CA ILE A 90 -12.52 -4.36 4.85
C ILE A 90 -13.28 -5.52 4.22
N GLY A 91 -13.11 -6.74 4.74
CA GLY A 91 -13.78 -7.95 4.26
C GLY A 91 -15.31 -7.92 4.45
N ILE A 92 -15.83 -7.16 5.42
CA ILE A 92 -17.27 -6.93 5.58
C ILE A 92 -17.76 -5.83 4.63
N GLN A 93 -17.02 -4.71 4.51
CA GLN A 93 -17.43 -3.56 3.68
C GLN A 93 -17.28 -3.83 2.18
N ARG A 94 -16.27 -4.59 1.78
CA ARG A 94 -15.99 -5.01 0.39
C ARG A 94 -16.13 -3.90 -0.66
N PRO A 95 -15.49 -2.72 -0.49
CA PRO A 95 -15.60 -1.67 -1.49
C PRO A 95 -14.92 -2.13 -2.80
N ALA A 96 -15.61 -2.00 -3.92
CA ALA A 96 -15.13 -2.50 -5.21
C ALA A 96 -13.89 -1.76 -5.74
N ASN A 97 -13.55 -0.63 -5.15
CA ASN A 97 -12.52 0.32 -5.57
C ASN A 97 -11.30 0.40 -4.64
N LEU A 98 -11.09 -0.60 -3.74
CA LEU A 98 -9.98 -0.61 -2.79
C LEU A 98 -8.99 -1.74 -3.08
N ALA A 99 -7.72 -1.40 -3.18
CA ALA A 99 -6.60 -2.34 -3.12
C ALA A 99 -5.73 -2.05 -1.90
N VAL A 100 -5.41 -3.06 -1.11
CA VAL A 100 -4.43 -3.01 -0.01
C VAL A 100 -3.23 -3.86 -0.41
N ILE A 101 -2.06 -3.24 -0.50
CA ILE A 101 -0.83 -3.85 -0.98
C ILE A 101 0.21 -3.80 0.12
N ALA A 102 0.58 -4.95 0.66
CA ALA A 102 1.63 -5.09 1.66
C ALA A 102 2.97 -5.38 1.00
N PHE A 103 3.90 -4.44 1.10
CA PHE A 103 5.31 -4.64 0.75
C PHE A 103 5.98 -5.39 1.91
N ASP A 104 6.24 -6.67 1.70
CA ASP A 104 6.73 -7.59 2.72
C ASP A 104 8.24 -7.83 2.56
N ASN A 105 9.04 -7.15 3.39
CA ASN A 105 10.47 -7.40 3.51
C ASN A 105 10.82 -8.35 4.67
N GLY A 106 9.87 -8.71 5.52
CA GLY A 106 10.04 -9.57 6.67
C GLY A 106 10.68 -8.91 7.89
N VAL A 107 10.87 -7.57 7.88
CA VAL A 107 11.60 -6.87 8.96
C VAL A 107 10.98 -5.49 9.27
N TYR A 108 11.23 -5.01 10.49
CA TYR A 108 10.93 -3.64 10.92
C TYR A 108 12.13 -2.73 10.62
N GLY A 109 12.19 -2.15 9.41
CA GLY A 109 13.33 -1.36 8.94
C GLY A 109 13.60 -0.11 9.77
N GLU A 110 12.55 0.60 10.20
CA GLU A 110 12.68 1.87 10.93
C GLU A 110 13.26 1.74 12.33
N THR A 111 13.22 0.56 12.94
CA THR A 111 13.60 0.33 14.35
C THR A 111 14.83 -0.55 14.51
N GLY A 112 15.48 -0.94 13.42
CA GLY A 112 16.73 -1.70 13.46
C GLY A 112 16.65 -3.11 12.87
N MET A 113 15.80 -3.32 11.86
CA MET A 113 15.74 -4.55 11.05
C MET A 113 15.36 -5.80 11.86
N GLN A 114 14.61 -5.66 12.94
CA GLN A 114 14.10 -6.82 13.69
C GLN A 114 13.16 -7.63 12.81
N PRO A 115 13.17 -8.96 12.90
CA PRO A 115 12.24 -9.83 12.17
C PRO A 115 10.79 -9.45 12.45
N SER A 116 9.99 -9.32 11.40
CA SER A 116 8.54 -9.19 11.52
C SER A 116 7.89 -10.56 11.68
N HIS A 117 6.60 -10.60 12.03
CA HIS A 117 5.88 -11.85 12.19
C HIS A 117 5.68 -12.61 10.86
N THR A 118 5.77 -11.94 9.70
CA THR A 118 5.72 -12.62 8.39
C THR A 118 6.94 -13.51 8.21
N GLN A 119 8.13 -13.10 8.68
CA GLN A 119 9.31 -13.95 8.72
C GLN A 119 9.13 -15.13 9.68
N GLY A 120 8.33 -14.96 10.73
CA GLY A 120 7.96 -16.02 11.69
C GLY A 120 6.84 -16.95 11.20
N GLY A 121 6.31 -16.75 9.99
CA GLY A 121 5.33 -17.64 9.38
C GLY A 121 3.90 -17.12 9.37
N VAL A 122 3.62 -15.89 9.81
CA VAL A 122 2.30 -15.27 9.62
C VAL A 122 2.07 -14.99 8.12
N ASP A 123 1.00 -15.57 7.59
CA ASP A 123 0.62 -15.43 6.19
C ASP A 123 -0.51 -14.40 6.03
N LEU A 124 -0.15 -13.19 5.61
CA LEU A 124 -1.10 -12.09 5.44
C LEU A 124 -2.18 -12.39 4.38
N LEU A 125 -1.86 -13.19 3.35
CA LEU A 125 -2.84 -13.58 2.32
C LEU A 125 -3.91 -14.50 2.91
N LYS A 126 -3.51 -15.48 3.72
CA LYS A 126 -4.46 -16.35 4.42
C LYS A 126 -5.33 -15.58 5.40
N VAL A 127 -4.76 -14.61 6.11
CA VAL A 127 -5.54 -13.74 7.00
C VAL A 127 -6.56 -12.92 6.21
N ALA A 128 -6.15 -12.28 5.11
CA ALA A 128 -7.05 -11.52 4.26
C ALA A 128 -8.18 -12.38 3.70
N GLY A 129 -7.85 -13.58 3.19
CA GLY A 129 -8.84 -14.55 2.71
C GLY A 129 -9.81 -15.01 3.80
N ALA A 130 -9.32 -15.30 5.01
CA ALA A 130 -10.14 -15.65 6.16
C ALA A 130 -11.09 -14.52 6.60
N CYS A 131 -10.69 -13.25 6.34
CA CYS A 131 -11.54 -12.08 6.55
C CYS A 131 -12.57 -11.86 5.42
N GLY A 132 -12.59 -12.70 4.38
CA GLY A 132 -13.55 -12.63 3.27
C GLY A 132 -13.13 -11.74 2.11
N ILE A 133 -11.83 -11.40 2.01
CA ILE A 133 -11.28 -10.76 0.81
C ILE A 133 -10.91 -11.87 -0.19
N GLU A 134 -11.70 -12.00 -1.26
CA GLU A 134 -11.55 -13.11 -2.22
C GLU A 134 -10.37 -12.91 -3.18
N ALA A 135 -10.13 -11.67 -3.62
CA ALA A 135 -9.02 -11.36 -4.51
C ALA A 135 -7.73 -11.15 -3.70
N CYS A 136 -6.94 -12.21 -3.55
CA CYS A 136 -5.63 -12.19 -2.89
C CYS A 136 -4.52 -12.57 -3.87
N LEU A 137 -3.45 -11.76 -3.93
CA LEU A 137 -2.31 -11.99 -4.82
C LEU A 137 -1.01 -12.10 -4.05
N ASP A 138 -0.19 -13.11 -4.40
CA ASP A 138 1.18 -13.26 -3.90
C ASP A 138 2.16 -12.89 -5.02
N VAL A 139 2.73 -11.71 -4.94
CA VAL A 139 3.62 -11.14 -5.96
C VAL A 139 5.07 -11.37 -5.53
N ARG A 140 5.80 -12.15 -6.33
CA ARG A 140 7.18 -12.57 -6.04
C ARG A 140 8.18 -12.20 -7.13
N ASP A 141 7.69 -11.76 -8.29
CA ASP A 141 8.49 -11.48 -9.47
C ASP A 141 7.87 -10.34 -10.30
N GLU A 142 8.58 -9.91 -11.32
CA GLU A 142 8.14 -8.82 -12.21
C GLU A 142 6.84 -9.15 -12.95
N ALA A 143 6.61 -10.41 -13.33
CA ALA A 143 5.39 -10.80 -14.03
C ALA A 143 4.16 -10.62 -13.13
N GLY A 144 4.24 -11.07 -11.87
CA GLY A 144 3.21 -10.84 -10.86
C GLY A 144 3.01 -9.36 -10.54
N LEU A 145 4.10 -8.57 -10.55
CA LEU A 145 4.03 -7.13 -10.33
C LEU A 145 3.29 -6.42 -11.47
N HIS A 146 3.55 -6.78 -12.72
CA HIS A 146 2.82 -6.24 -13.88
C HIS A 146 1.35 -6.67 -13.89
N ASP A 147 1.01 -7.90 -13.47
CA ASP A 147 -0.39 -8.33 -13.29
C ASP A 147 -1.08 -7.45 -12.23
N LEU A 148 -0.44 -7.22 -11.08
CA LEU A 148 -0.97 -6.35 -10.03
C LEU A 148 -1.18 -4.92 -10.54
N ALA A 149 -0.22 -4.35 -11.28
CA ALA A 149 -0.35 -3.01 -11.87
C ALA A 149 -1.53 -2.94 -12.86
N GLY A 150 -1.72 -4.00 -13.68
CA GLY A 150 -2.88 -4.13 -14.57
C GLY A 150 -4.20 -4.16 -13.81
N ARG A 151 -4.26 -4.91 -12.71
CA ARG A 151 -5.45 -4.98 -11.84
C ARG A 151 -5.76 -3.65 -11.15
N LEU A 152 -4.76 -2.87 -10.76
CA LEU A 152 -4.97 -1.53 -10.22
C LEU A 152 -5.60 -0.59 -11.26
N LYS A 153 -5.23 -0.71 -12.54
CA LYS A 153 -5.82 0.09 -13.63
C LYS A 153 -7.27 -0.30 -13.94
N GLY A 154 -7.67 -1.53 -13.66
CA GLY A 154 -9.03 -2.05 -13.84
C GLY A 154 -9.70 -2.45 -12.52
N LEU A 155 -9.37 -1.82 -11.41
CA LEU A 155 -9.85 -2.23 -10.09
C LEU A 155 -11.38 -2.12 -9.98
N HIS A 156 -12.04 -3.25 -9.71
CA HIS A 156 -13.49 -3.38 -9.60
C HIS A 156 -13.92 -4.38 -8.51
N THR A 157 -12.99 -4.77 -7.64
CA THR A 157 -13.24 -5.61 -6.46
C THR A 157 -12.24 -5.24 -5.37
N THR A 158 -12.59 -5.52 -4.12
CA THR A 158 -11.62 -5.41 -3.03
C THR A 158 -10.46 -6.38 -3.25
N LEU A 159 -9.24 -5.85 -3.29
CA LEU A 159 -8.02 -6.59 -3.54
C LEU A 159 -7.06 -6.52 -2.36
N PHE A 160 -6.47 -7.63 -1.97
CA PHE A 160 -5.31 -7.68 -1.10
C PHE A 160 -4.12 -8.29 -1.84
N ALA A 161 -2.98 -7.62 -1.83
CA ALA A 161 -1.75 -8.17 -2.41
C ALA A 161 -0.60 -8.14 -1.41
N ARG A 162 0.22 -9.21 -1.40
CA ARG A 162 1.52 -9.21 -0.78
C ARG A 162 2.57 -9.15 -1.87
N VAL A 163 3.47 -8.18 -1.80
CA VAL A 163 4.61 -8.03 -2.69
C VAL A 163 5.87 -8.33 -1.90
N LEU A 164 6.57 -9.42 -2.23
CA LEU A 164 7.82 -9.78 -1.58
C LEU A 164 8.96 -8.90 -2.08
N ILE A 165 9.51 -8.10 -1.20
CA ILE A 165 10.57 -7.16 -1.49
C ILE A 165 11.85 -7.46 -0.70
N GLU A 166 12.98 -6.98 -1.19
CA GLU A 166 14.25 -7.03 -0.49
C GLU A 166 14.26 -6.15 0.76
N ALA A 167 14.94 -6.62 1.80
CA ALA A 167 15.21 -5.84 2.99
C ALA A 167 16.40 -4.90 2.75
N ALA A 168 16.19 -3.85 1.95
CA ALA A 168 17.19 -2.86 1.58
C ALA A 168 16.82 -1.46 2.10
N GLU A 169 17.83 -0.62 2.32
CA GLU A 169 17.67 0.77 2.76
C GLU A 169 18.22 1.75 1.71
N PRO A 170 17.51 1.99 0.58
CA PRO A 170 17.92 3.00 -0.36
C PRO A 170 17.82 4.41 0.25
N PRO A 171 18.55 5.41 -0.28
CA PRO A 171 18.49 6.78 0.23
C PRO A 171 17.05 7.30 0.31
N ARG A 172 16.69 7.93 1.43
CA ARG A 172 15.33 8.41 1.69
C ARG A 172 14.98 9.58 0.75
N VAL A 173 13.83 9.49 0.10
CA VAL A 173 13.20 10.61 -0.62
C VAL A 173 11.99 11.03 0.21
N LEU A 174 12.12 12.15 0.91
CA LEU A 174 11.09 12.59 1.84
C LEU A 174 9.99 13.36 1.09
N PRO A 175 8.72 12.93 1.19
CA PRO A 175 7.60 13.73 0.70
C PRO A 175 7.34 14.93 1.61
N GLU A 176 6.36 15.77 1.23
CA GLU A 176 5.85 16.85 2.09
C GLU A 176 5.53 16.32 3.50
N ARG A 177 5.92 17.07 4.52
CA ARG A 177 5.78 16.69 5.94
C ARG A 177 4.73 17.49 6.69
N ASP A 178 4.35 18.66 6.17
CA ASP A 178 3.28 19.46 6.77
C ASP A 178 1.93 18.81 6.49
N GLY A 179 1.29 18.28 7.52
CA GLY A 179 -0.01 17.62 7.41
C GLY A 179 -1.13 18.56 6.95
N VAL A 180 -1.03 19.86 7.19
CA VAL A 180 -2.01 20.85 6.70
C VAL A 180 -1.86 21.00 5.19
N VAL A 181 -0.62 21.13 4.71
CA VAL A 181 -0.33 21.21 3.26
C VAL A 181 -0.78 19.93 2.57
N LEU A 182 -0.41 18.75 3.10
CA LEU A 182 -0.84 17.46 2.56
C LEU A 182 -2.37 17.34 2.47
N LYS A 183 -3.07 17.67 3.54
CA LYS A 183 -4.53 17.64 3.57
C LYS A 183 -5.14 18.57 2.54
N GLN A 184 -4.65 19.81 2.44
CA GLN A 184 -5.23 20.81 1.53
C GLN A 184 -5.01 20.44 0.07
N ARG A 185 -3.78 20.03 -0.31
CA ARG A 185 -3.49 19.64 -1.70
C ARG A 185 -4.28 18.40 -2.11
N PHE A 186 -4.38 17.39 -1.20
CA PHE A 186 -5.14 16.18 -1.46
C PHE A 186 -6.64 16.48 -1.63
N ARG A 187 -7.25 17.25 -0.72
CA ARG A 187 -8.66 17.64 -0.83
C ARG A 187 -8.94 18.37 -2.14
N LYS A 188 -8.07 19.31 -2.52
CA LYS A 188 -8.19 20.02 -3.81
C LYS A 188 -8.11 19.06 -5.00
N ALA A 189 -7.18 18.09 -4.97
CA ALA A 189 -6.99 17.12 -6.03
C ALA A 189 -8.18 16.17 -6.22
N ILE A 190 -8.95 15.90 -5.15
CA ILE A 190 -10.16 15.07 -5.20
C ILE A 190 -11.46 15.87 -5.32
N GLY A 191 -11.38 17.21 -5.49
CA GLY A 191 -12.53 18.09 -5.66
C GLY A 191 -13.34 18.38 -4.39
N VAL A 192 -12.73 18.24 -3.21
CA VAL A 192 -13.35 18.55 -1.90
C VAL A 192 -12.76 19.84 -1.36
N ASN A 193 -13.58 20.88 -1.22
CA ASN A 193 -13.21 22.19 -0.67
C ASN A 193 -13.29 22.23 0.87
#